data_ae1f71721db5ce2c72a7dd2d7c7986ac
#
_entry.id   ae1f71721db5ce2c72a7dd2d7c7986ac
#
_cell.length_a   1.000
_cell.length_b   1.000
_cell.length_c   1.000
_cell.angle_alpha   90.00
_cell.angle_beta   90.00
_cell.angle_gamma   90.00
#
_symmetry.space_group_name_H-M   'P 1'
#
loop_
_entity.id
_entity.type
_entity.pdbx_description
1 polymer ?
#
loop_
_entity_poly.entity_id
_entity_poly.type
_entity_poly.pdbx_seq_one_letter_code
_entity_poly.pdbx_strand_id
1 'polypeptide(L)'
;MASFTAKEVAAHNTRDDCWMTIKGQVYDVTKYMQDHPGGADVLIETAGKDATIEFDNAGHSEDAFEIMEEYRVGEYKGAPVRGAPKAVTLKKATPKAVVGNSLTTTALTATAALSVGAVALHQAYRLNPEIFNALPKVRSGSSSGPGFLEGFLIASAIFTVAGTITAKRLSKHLHFEEGGFMSYAPHKKMPKVTKVNPLIQRGWLDSTAYHPLPLTEKELIAPNVYRLVFSLPTPTTILGLPTGQHLAIKAEIDGKSVNRSYTPISNNHDLGKLELVIKCYPDGQLTGKYLANLELGDEVQFRGPKGAMRYQRGLCKRIGMLAGGTGITPMFQIIRAICEDDRDLTEVNLIYANRSEQDILLREQLETFARRYPQNFKLYYVVEKAPADWTYGTGYVTQELMAEKFPTPGPDSKIMLCGPPGMIKAAKTSLGNLGFDQPGASAKMSDHIFCF
;
A
#
# COMPACT_ATOMS: atom_id res chain seq x y z
N MET A 1 -12.13 37.01 -16.92
CA MET A 1 -11.75 36.63 -15.59
C MET A 1 -10.48 37.35 -15.22
N ALA A 2 -10.30 37.72 -13.95
CA ALA A 2 -9.06 38.33 -13.49
C ALA A 2 -7.92 37.32 -13.57
N SER A 3 -6.70 37.80 -13.75
CA SER A 3 -5.53 36.91 -13.80
C SER A 3 -4.42 37.43 -12.89
N PHE A 4 -3.89 36.57 -12.06
CA PHE A 4 -3.00 36.90 -10.96
C PHE A 4 -1.61 36.33 -11.16
N THR A 5 -0.58 37.06 -10.77
CA THR A 5 0.81 36.60 -10.77
C THR A 5 1.16 35.88 -9.46
N ALA A 6 2.28 35.17 -9.44
CA ALA A 6 2.79 34.50 -8.23
C ALA A 6 3.02 35.47 -7.05
N LYS A 7 3.42 36.71 -7.34
CA LYS A 7 3.64 37.72 -6.29
C LYS A 7 2.33 38.23 -5.69
N GLU A 8 1.31 38.37 -6.50
CA GLU A 8 -0.02 38.77 -6.03
C GLU A 8 -0.62 37.69 -5.13
N VAL A 9 -0.60 36.43 -5.55
CA VAL A 9 -1.10 35.32 -4.73
C VAL A 9 -0.28 35.16 -3.42
N ALA A 10 1.05 35.30 -3.49
CA ALA A 10 1.92 35.17 -2.32
C ALA A 10 1.72 36.26 -1.26
N ALA A 11 1.09 37.40 -1.62
CA ALA A 11 0.76 38.47 -0.66
C ALA A 11 -0.38 38.05 0.28
N HIS A 12 -1.26 37.13 -0.13
CA HIS A 12 -2.44 36.65 0.59
C HIS A 12 -2.13 35.36 1.35
N ASN A 13 -1.33 35.41 2.42
CA ASN A 13 -0.80 34.25 3.13
C ASN A 13 -1.08 34.24 4.64
N THR A 14 -2.11 34.95 5.07
CA THR A 14 -2.52 35.08 6.49
C THR A 14 -3.86 34.37 6.73
N ARG A 15 -4.23 34.23 8.03
CA ARG A 15 -5.54 33.62 8.39
C ARG A 15 -6.73 34.48 7.94
N ASP A 16 -6.56 35.77 7.89
CA ASP A 16 -7.62 36.71 7.55
C ASP A 16 -7.61 37.06 6.06
N ASP A 17 -6.62 36.57 5.32
CA ASP A 17 -6.46 36.82 3.89
C ASP A 17 -5.65 35.65 3.28
N CYS A 18 -6.36 34.62 2.83
CA CYS A 18 -5.78 33.33 2.44
C CYS A 18 -6.17 32.97 1.02
N TRP A 19 -5.20 33.13 0.10
CA TRP A 19 -5.35 32.72 -1.29
C TRP A 19 -4.39 31.59 -1.60
N MET A 20 -4.78 30.75 -2.58
CA MET A 20 -3.90 29.70 -3.11
C MET A 20 -4.20 29.43 -4.57
N THR A 21 -3.26 28.75 -5.24
CA THR A 21 -3.50 28.26 -6.61
C THR A 21 -3.68 26.75 -6.60
N ILE A 22 -4.69 26.28 -7.35
CA ILE A 22 -4.93 24.86 -7.55
C ILE A 22 -5.22 24.65 -9.05
N LYS A 23 -4.42 23.80 -9.69
CA LYS A 23 -4.56 23.48 -11.13
C LYS A 23 -4.60 24.71 -12.05
N GLY A 24 -3.81 25.75 -11.69
CA GLY A 24 -3.71 26.96 -12.49
C GLY A 24 -4.88 27.95 -12.31
N GLN A 25 -5.76 27.72 -11.35
CA GLN A 25 -6.80 28.66 -10.94
C GLN A 25 -6.45 29.24 -9.57
N VAL A 26 -6.89 30.47 -9.29
CA VAL A 26 -6.66 31.17 -8.02
C VAL A 26 -7.95 31.18 -7.21
N TYR A 27 -7.85 30.82 -5.95
CA TYR A 27 -8.96 30.71 -5.00
C TYR A 27 -8.72 31.56 -3.77
N ASP A 28 -9.72 32.35 -3.38
CA ASP A 28 -9.78 33.05 -2.09
C ASP A 28 -10.55 32.18 -1.10
N VAL A 29 -9.84 31.45 -0.27
CA VAL A 29 -10.43 30.55 0.72
C VAL A 29 -10.55 31.16 2.11
N THR A 30 -10.37 32.45 2.25
CA THR A 30 -10.41 33.17 3.54
C THR A 30 -11.68 32.87 4.33
N LYS A 31 -12.83 32.93 3.68
CA LYS A 31 -14.13 32.66 4.32
C LYS A 31 -14.38 31.18 4.58
N TYR A 32 -13.74 30.30 3.83
CA TYR A 32 -13.90 28.85 3.94
C TYR A 32 -13.01 28.21 5.00
N MET A 33 -12.06 28.95 5.54
CA MET A 33 -11.06 28.42 6.47
C MET A 33 -11.63 27.70 7.68
N GLN A 34 -12.73 28.21 8.25
CA GLN A 34 -13.35 27.59 9.42
C GLN A 34 -14.23 26.39 9.09
N ASP A 35 -14.74 26.34 7.87
CA ASP A 35 -15.64 25.30 7.39
C ASP A 35 -14.91 24.15 6.67
N HIS A 36 -13.58 24.31 6.43
CA HIS A 36 -12.79 23.29 5.76
C HIS A 36 -12.70 22.02 6.60
N PRO A 37 -13.13 20.85 6.08
CA PRO A 37 -13.12 19.56 6.83
C PRO A 37 -11.76 19.14 7.33
N GLY A 38 -10.67 19.51 6.61
CA GLY A 38 -9.28 19.29 7.01
C GLY A 38 -8.75 20.24 8.09
N GLY A 39 -9.55 21.25 8.49
CA GLY A 39 -9.15 22.31 9.41
C GLY A 39 -8.46 23.49 8.72
N ALA A 40 -8.47 24.67 9.39
CA ALA A 40 -7.89 25.91 8.88
C ALA A 40 -6.37 25.82 8.69
N ASP A 41 -5.68 25.04 9.51
CA ASP A 41 -4.22 24.98 9.52
C ASP A 41 -3.64 24.43 8.22
N VAL A 42 -4.36 23.50 7.54
CA VAL A 42 -3.96 22.98 6.21
C VAL A 42 -3.96 24.07 5.15
N LEU A 43 -5.02 24.90 5.16
CA LEU A 43 -5.14 25.99 4.20
C LEU A 43 -4.07 27.03 4.42
N ILE A 44 -3.72 27.33 5.70
CA ILE A 44 -2.64 28.24 6.05
C ILE A 44 -1.27 27.75 5.58
N GLU A 45 -0.97 26.46 5.71
CA GLU A 45 0.32 25.90 5.26
C GLU A 45 0.55 26.08 3.75
N THR A 46 -0.52 26.10 2.99
CA THR A 46 -0.51 26.26 1.53
C THR A 46 -0.87 27.66 1.07
N ALA A 47 -1.16 28.57 2.00
CA ALA A 47 -1.52 29.96 1.70
C ALA A 47 -0.41 30.66 0.89
N GLY A 48 -0.81 31.40 -0.13
CA GLY A 48 0.10 32.12 -1.01
C GLY A 48 0.91 31.25 -1.98
N LYS A 49 0.63 29.94 -2.06
CA LYS A 49 1.41 28.97 -2.85
C LYS A 49 0.53 28.16 -3.81
N ASP A 50 1.22 27.35 -4.63
CA ASP A 50 0.53 26.31 -5.43
C ASP A 50 0.26 25.08 -4.57
N ALA A 51 -1.00 24.86 -4.26
CA ALA A 51 -1.51 23.76 -3.44
C ALA A 51 -2.02 22.56 -4.28
N THR A 52 -1.69 22.51 -5.58
CA THR A 52 -2.20 21.46 -6.48
C THR A 52 -1.83 20.06 -6.00
N ILE A 53 -0.60 19.87 -5.53
CA ILE A 53 -0.10 18.56 -5.08
C ILE A 53 -0.79 18.14 -3.79
N GLU A 54 -0.92 19.05 -2.83
CA GLU A 54 -1.58 18.83 -1.54
C GLU A 54 -3.07 18.53 -1.75
N PHE A 55 -3.71 19.28 -2.64
CA PHE A 55 -5.11 19.11 -2.99
C PHE A 55 -5.38 17.74 -3.65
N ASP A 56 -4.54 17.32 -4.61
CA ASP A 56 -4.68 16.03 -5.28
C ASP A 56 -4.36 14.85 -4.32
N ASN A 57 -3.39 15.02 -3.42
CA ASN A 57 -3.03 14.01 -2.41
C ASN A 57 -4.10 13.83 -1.33
N ALA A 58 -4.83 14.90 -0.97
CA ALA A 58 -5.91 14.85 -0.01
C ALA A 58 -7.13 14.05 -0.53
N GLY A 59 -7.23 13.84 -1.83
CA GLY A 59 -8.31 13.03 -2.44
C GLY A 59 -9.69 13.65 -2.28
N HIS A 60 -9.80 14.96 -2.49
CA HIS A 60 -11.04 15.71 -2.39
C HIS A 60 -12.16 15.13 -3.26
N SER A 61 -13.39 15.20 -2.75
CA SER A 61 -14.60 14.75 -3.44
C SER A 61 -15.01 15.74 -4.56
N GLU A 62 -15.90 15.31 -5.45
CA GLU A 62 -16.49 16.23 -6.45
C GLU A 62 -17.23 17.39 -5.78
N ASP A 63 -17.86 17.17 -4.62
CA ASP A 63 -18.47 18.26 -3.84
C ASP A 63 -17.45 19.33 -3.42
N ALA A 64 -16.20 18.92 -3.12
CA ALA A 64 -15.15 19.89 -2.81
C ALA A 64 -14.79 20.75 -4.03
N PHE A 65 -14.86 20.20 -5.24
CA PHE A 65 -14.68 20.97 -6.47
C PHE A 65 -15.83 21.94 -6.71
N GLU A 66 -17.08 21.55 -6.42
CA GLU A 66 -18.24 22.46 -6.53
C GLU A 66 -18.13 23.60 -5.54
N ILE A 67 -17.82 23.33 -4.27
CA ILE A 67 -17.60 24.35 -3.24
C ILE A 67 -16.44 25.26 -3.64
N MET A 68 -15.36 24.69 -4.18
CA MET A 68 -14.16 25.43 -4.57
C MET A 68 -14.44 26.46 -5.68
N GLU A 69 -15.36 26.15 -6.62
CA GLU A 69 -15.74 27.09 -7.68
C GLU A 69 -16.38 28.39 -7.15
N GLU A 70 -17.04 28.36 -5.99
CA GLU A 70 -17.61 29.56 -5.34
C GLU A 70 -16.52 30.52 -4.84
N TYR A 71 -15.33 30.00 -4.55
CA TYR A 71 -14.17 30.76 -4.03
C TYR A 71 -13.17 31.13 -5.13
N ARG A 72 -13.45 30.79 -6.40
CA ARG A 72 -12.56 31.08 -7.51
C ARG A 72 -12.57 32.57 -7.87
N VAL A 73 -11.40 33.22 -7.77
CA VAL A 73 -11.22 34.64 -8.06
C VAL A 73 -10.61 34.92 -9.44
N GLY A 74 -9.90 33.94 -10.02
CA GLY A 74 -9.33 34.11 -11.36
C GLY A 74 -8.35 33.03 -11.80
N GLU A 75 -7.55 33.36 -12.83
CA GLU A 75 -6.55 32.46 -13.40
C GLU A 75 -5.13 32.84 -12.94
N TYR A 76 -4.28 31.83 -12.77
CA TYR A 76 -2.90 32.03 -12.38
C TYR A 76 -2.00 32.27 -13.60
N LYS A 77 -1.36 33.46 -13.66
CA LYS A 77 -0.32 33.80 -14.61
C LYS A 77 1.05 33.40 -14.06
N GLY A 78 1.32 32.16 -13.91
CA GLY A 78 2.61 31.63 -13.47
C GLY A 78 3.01 30.44 -14.33
N ALA A 79 4.30 30.06 -14.29
CA ALA A 79 4.92 29.07 -15.18
C ALA A 79 4.02 27.92 -15.65
N PRO A 80 4.24 27.35 -16.85
CA PRO A 80 3.35 26.38 -17.46
C PRO A 80 2.97 25.30 -16.46
N VAL A 81 1.67 25.02 -16.35
CA VAL A 81 1.13 23.85 -15.68
C VAL A 81 2.12 22.71 -15.90
N ARG A 82 2.80 22.25 -14.88
CA ARG A 82 3.59 21.01 -14.97
C ARG A 82 2.57 19.96 -15.38
N GLY A 83 2.59 19.64 -16.66
CA GLY A 83 1.75 18.60 -17.22
C GLY A 83 1.86 17.39 -16.31
N ALA A 84 0.75 16.70 -16.15
CA ALA A 84 0.67 15.42 -15.45
C ALA A 84 1.98 14.66 -15.67
N PRO A 85 2.62 14.13 -14.63
CA PRO A 85 3.92 13.49 -14.77
C PRO A 85 3.82 12.56 -15.97
N LYS A 86 4.57 12.88 -17.05
CA LYS A 86 4.65 12.00 -18.19
C LYS A 86 4.97 10.66 -17.59
N ALA A 87 4.07 9.70 -17.79
CA ALA A 87 4.29 8.34 -17.37
C ALA A 87 5.73 8.04 -17.77
N VAL A 88 6.61 7.92 -16.78
CA VAL A 88 7.97 7.46 -16.99
C VAL A 88 7.74 6.07 -17.49
N THR A 89 7.73 5.91 -18.79
CA THR A 89 7.85 4.63 -19.43
C THR A 89 9.19 4.14 -18.94
N LEU A 90 9.16 3.35 -17.87
CA LEU A 90 10.28 2.52 -17.47
C LEU A 90 10.58 1.73 -18.73
N LYS A 91 11.53 2.23 -19.55
CA LYS A 91 12.16 1.42 -20.55
C LYS A 91 12.60 0.21 -19.75
N LYS A 92 11.92 -0.90 -19.97
CA LYS A 92 12.29 -2.21 -19.48
C LYS A 92 13.78 -2.30 -19.78
N ALA A 93 14.60 -2.12 -18.74
CA ALA A 93 16.01 -2.31 -18.87
C ALA A 93 16.12 -3.76 -19.31
N THR A 94 16.40 -3.96 -20.57
CA THR A 94 16.92 -5.23 -21.06
C THR A 94 18.08 -5.51 -20.12
N PRO A 95 18.09 -6.63 -19.41
CA PRO A 95 19.24 -6.98 -18.61
C PRO A 95 20.41 -6.93 -19.60
N LYS A 96 21.26 -5.91 -19.50
CA LYS A 96 22.60 -5.98 -20.07
C LYS A 96 23.15 -7.26 -19.46
N ALA A 97 23.34 -8.25 -20.32
CA ALA A 97 24.13 -9.39 -19.96
C ALA A 97 25.42 -8.77 -19.40
N VAL A 98 25.60 -8.93 -18.11
CA VAL A 98 26.88 -8.66 -17.48
C VAL A 98 27.77 -9.73 -18.09
N VAL A 99 28.48 -9.34 -19.15
CA VAL A 99 29.63 -10.09 -19.59
C VAL A 99 30.59 -9.97 -18.43
N GLY A 100 30.48 -10.89 -17.52
CA GLY A 100 31.49 -11.13 -16.52
C GLY A 100 32.74 -11.52 -17.28
N ASN A 101 33.60 -10.57 -17.56
CA ASN A 101 34.99 -10.85 -17.85
C ASN A 101 35.56 -11.49 -16.58
N SER A 102 35.30 -12.75 -16.40
CA SER A 102 36.00 -13.50 -15.39
C SER A 102 37.42 -13.68 -15.90
N LEU A 103 38.37 -13.14 -15.14
CA LEU A 103 39.81 -13.41 -15.33
C LEU A 103 40.10 -14.92 -15.47
N THR A 104 39.20 -15.76 -14.96
CA THR A 104 39.26 -17.21 -15.07
C THR A 104 38.99 -17.75 -16.48
N THR A 105 38.08 -17.16 -17.25
CA THR A 105 37.84 -17.56 -18.66
C THR A 105 38.99 -17.17 -19.57
N THR A 106 39.60 -15.99 -19.37
CA THR A 106 40.78 -15.54 -20.13
C THR A 106 42.02 -16.39 -19.81
N ALA A 107 42.21 -16.77 -18.56
CA ALA A 107 43.31 -17.66 -18.17
C ALA A 107 43.14 -19.09 -18.71
N LEU A 108 41.91 -19.62 -18.71
CA LEU A 108 41.58 -20.95 -19.26
C LEU A 108 41.74 -21.00 -20.79
N THR A 109 41.34 -19.95 -21.49
CA THR A 109 41.51 -19.86 -22.97
C THR A 109 42.95 -19.68 -23.36
N ALA A 110 43.78 -18.92 -22.60
CA ALA A 110 45.18 -18.74 -22.84
C ALA A 110 45.98 -20.04 -22.60
N THR A 111 45.67 -20.82 -21.54
CA THR A 111 46.31 -22.10 -21.28
C THR A 111 45.90 -23.19 -22.30
N ALA A 112 44.63 -23.22 -22.72
CA ALA A 112 44.18 -24.11 -23.78
C ALA A 112 44.85 -23.78 -25.12
N ALA A 113 45.00 -22.51 -25.49
CA ALA A 113 45.67 -22.10 -26.72
C ALA A 113 47.19 -22.45 -26.71
N LEU A 114 47.86 -22.31 -25.58
CA LEU A 114 49.26 -22.73 -25.42
C LEU A 114 49.46 -24.24 -25.52
N SER A 115 48.55 -25.03 -24.94
CA SER A 115 48.63 -26.49 -25.02
C SER A 115 48.33 -27.04 -26.43
N VAL A 116 47.35 -26.46 -27.13
CA VAL A 116 47.08 -26.79 -28.54
C VAL A 116 48.22 -26.39 -29.44
N GLY A 117 48.81 -25.19 -29.21
CA GLY A 117 50.01 -24.75 -29.94
C GLY A 117 51.19 -25.66 -29.75
N ALA A 118 51.47 -26.15 -28.55
CA ALA A 118 52.55 -27.07 -28.25
C ALA A 118 52.37 -28.45 -28.94
N VAL A 119 51.14 -28.95 -28.93
CA VAL A 119 50.79 -30.22 -29.64
C VAL A 119 50.91 -30.06 -31.16
N ALA A 120 50.47 -28.94 -31.70
CA ALA A 120 50.61 -28.62 -33.13
C ALA A 120 52.06 -28.51 -33.57
N LEU A 121 52.91 -27.85 -32.76
CA LEU A 121 54.39 -27.74 -32.99
C LEU A 121 55.04 -29.13 -32.92
N HIS A 122 54.64 -29.97 -31.98
CA HIS A 122 55.15 -31.34 -31.89
C HIS A 122 54.73 -32.22 -33.08
N GLN A 123 53.49 -32.09 -33.54
CA GLN A 123 52.99 -32.77 -34.74
C GLN A 123 53.72 -32.27 -35.99
N ALA A 124 53.95 -30.97 -36.15
CA ALA A 124 54.70 -30.37 -37.24
C ALA A 124 56.17 -30.87 -37.26
N TYR A 125 56.80 -31.00 -36.09
CA TYR A 125 58.13 -31.59 -35.96
C TYR A 125 58.17 -33.06 -36.41
N ARG A 126 57.15 -33.85 -36.07
CA ARG A 126 57.06 -35.28 -36.48
C ARG A 126 56.84 -35.43 -37.99
N LEU A 127 56.06 -34.53 -38.60
CA LEU A 127 55.71 -34.64 -40.01
C LEU A 127 56.75 -34.08 -40.97
N ASN A 128 57.58 -33.15 -40.50
CA ASN A 128 58.58 -32.47 -41.34
C ASN A 128 59.79 -32.01 -40.53
N PRO A 129 60.69 -32.92 -40.12
CA PRO A 129 61.83 -32.61 -39.25
C PRO A 129 62.85 -31.65 -39.88
N GLU A 130 62.87 -31.53 -41.21
CA GLU A 130 63.82 -30.67 -41.94
C GLU A 130 63.52 -29.17 -41.74
N ILE A 131 62.31 -28.75 -41.46
CA ILE A 131 61.96 -27.36 -41.20
C ILE A 131 62.62 -26.84 -39.91
N PHE A 132 62.92 -27.68 -38.98
CA PHE A 132 63.53 -27.35 -37.71
C PHE A 132 65.07 -27.41 -37.69
N ASN A 133 65.71 -27.91 -38.77
CA ASN A 133 67.18 -27.94 -38.92
C ASN A 133 67.79 -26.55 -39.15
N ALA A 134 66.97 -25.56 -39.44
CA ALA A 134 67.40 -24.17 -39.60
C ALA A 134 67.52 -23.39 -38.27
N LEU A 135 67.11 -23.97 -37.17
CA LEU A 135 67.21 -23.33 -35.83
C LEU A 135 68.61 -23.59 -35.25
N PRO A 136 69.20 -22.62 -34.55
CA PRO A 136 70.55 -22.78 -33.98
C PRO A 136 70.56 -23.92 -32.94
N LYS A 137 71.37 -24.95 -33.20
CA LYS A 137 71.54 -26.11 -32.31
C LYS A 137 72.24 -25.67 -31.01
N VAL A 138 71.50 -25.64 -29.93
CA VAL A 138 72.11 -25.59 -28.59
C VAL A 138 72.77 -26.94 -28.36
N ARG A 139 74.12 -26.97 -28.20
CA ARG A 139 74.89 -28.16 -27.88
C ARG A 139 74.43 -28.71 -26.53
N SER A 140 73.68 -29.80 -26.52
CA SER A 140 73.45 -30.57 -25.33
C SER A 140 74.45 -31.67 -25.16
N GLY A 141 75.11 -31.74 -24.03
CA GLY A 141 75.94 -32.85 -23.66
C GLY A 141 75.12 -34.13 -23.51
N SER A 142 75.69 -35.28 -23.85
CA SER A 142 75.12 -36.62 -23.82
C SER A 142 74.67 -37.02 -22.43
N SER A 143 73.38 -37.01 -22.18
CA SER A 143 72.75 -37.78 -21.15
C SER A 143 71.42 -38.37 -21.67
N SER A 144 71.20 -39.68 -21.43
CA SER A 144 70.06 -40.47 -21.91
C SER A 144 68.77 -40.15 -21.15
N GLY A 145 68.39 -38.87 -21.16
CA GLY A 145 67.12 -38.39 -20.59
C GLY A 145 66.36 -37.55 -21.62
N PRO A 146 65.07 -37.30 -21.47
CA PRO A 146 64.29 -36.46 -22.38
C PRO A 146 64.96 -35.08 -22.52
N GLY A 147 65.07 -34.60 -23.72
CA GLY A 147 65.68 -33.31 -24.03
C GLY A 147 64.91 -32.17 -23.31
N PHE A 148 65.60 -31.04 -23.09
CA PHE A 148 65.02 -29.87 -22.40
C PHE A 148 63.59 -29.52 -22.90
N LEU A 149 63.35 -29.58 -24.19
CA LEU A 149 62.08 -29.27 -24.79
C LEU A 149 61.00 -30.33 -24.46
N GLU A 150 61.38 -31.62 -24.45
CA GLU A 150 60.47 -32.72 -24.08
C GLU A 150 60.14 -32.66 -22.56
N GLY A 151 61.18 -32.43 -21.74
CA GLY A 151 60.98 -32.24 -20.28
C GLY A 151 60.11 -31.03 -19.95
N PHE A 152 60.26 -29.91 -20.68
CA PHE A 152 59.41 -28.75 -20.53
C PHE A 152 57.98 -28.99 -20.92
N LEU A 153 57.73 -29.70 -22.04
CA LEU A 153 56.37 -30.09 -22.49
C LEU A 153 55.68 -31.04 -21.52
N ILE A 154 56.40 -32.02 -21.00
CA ILE A 154 55.88 -32.95 -20.00
C ILE A 154 55.58 -32.20 -18.69
N ALA A 155 56.46 -31.38 -18.23
CA ALA A 155 56.26 -30.57 -17.02
C ALA A 155 55.06 -29.59 -17.18
N SER A 156 54.93 -28.94 -18.33
CA SER A 156 53.83 -28.03 -18.64
C SER A 156 52.48 -28.80 -18.67
N ALA A 157 52.45 -29.97 -19.26
CA ALA A 157 51.25 -30.81 -19.30
C ALA A 157 50.80 -31.29 -17.88
N ILE A 158 51.79 -31.74 -17.08
CA ILE A 158 51.52 -32.11 -15.69
C ILE A 158 51.01 -30.93 -14.85
N PHE A 159 51.62 -29.74 -15.04
CA PHE A 159 51.23 -28.52 -14.30
C PHE A 159 49.83 -28.07 -14.71
N THR A 160 49.47 -28.19 -15.99
CA THR A 160 48.15 -27.83 -16.49
C THR A 160 47.08 -28.79 -15.97
N VAL A 161 47.36 -30.09 -15.94
CA VAL A 161 46.43 -31.08 -15.37
C VAL A 161 46.29 -30.91 -13.86
N ALA A 162 47.39 -30.73 -13.14
CA ALA A 162 47.37 -30.47 -11.71
C ALA A 162 46.62 -29.16 -11.35
N GLY A 163 46.88 -28.09 -12.12
CA GLY A 163 46.23 -26.78 -12.01
C GLY A 163 44.71 -26.87 -12.24
N THR A 164 44.26 -27.60 -13.27
CA THR A 164 42.83 -27.77 -13.54
C THR A 164 42.13 -28.59 -12.49
N ILE A 165 42.78 -29.65 -11.98
CA ILE A 165 42.23 -30.46 -10.86
C ILE A 165 42.14 -29.61 -9.59
N THR A 166 43.18 -28.84 -9.30
CA THR A 166 43.21 -27.97 -8.11
C THR A 166 42.19 -26.84 -8.23
N ALA A 167 42.09 -26.20 -9.38
CA ALA A 167 41.07 -25.15 -9.64
C ALA A 167 39.66 -25.72 -9.54
N LYS A 168 39.41 -26.93 -10.07
CA LYS A 168 38.11 -27.62 -9.96
C LYS A 168 37.77 -28.04 -8.53
N ARG A 169 38.76 -28.40 -7.72
CA ARG A 169 38.55 -28.65 -6.28
C ARG A 169 38.34 -27.36 -5.49
N LEU A 170 39.10 -26.33 -5.77
CA LEU A 170 39.00 -25.03 -5.12
C LEU A 170 37.68 -24.33 -5.50
N SER A 171 37.23 -24.42 -6.74
CA SER A 171 35.94 -23.87 -7.18
C SER A 171 34.74 -24.48 -6.45
N LYS A 172 34.83 -25.76 -6.02
CA LYS A 172 33.80 -26.36 -5.17
C LYS A 172 33.72 -25.77 -3.76
N HIS A 173 34.83 -25.22 -3.26
CA HIS A 173 34.90 -24.57 -1.95
C HIS A 173 34.78 -23.06 -2.03
N LEU A 174 34.99 -22.46 -3.21
CA LEU A 174 34.93 -21.02 -3.47
C LEU A 174 33.66 -20.59 -4.22
N HIS A 175 32.72 -21.49 -4.43
CA HIS A 175 31.36 -21.07 -4.84
C HIS A 175 30.75 -20.32 -3.67
N PHE A 176 31.03 -19.03 -3.59
CA PHE A 176 30.13 -18.08 -2.97
C PHE A 176 28.90 -18.06 -3.87
N GLU A 177 27.87 -18.78 -3.47
CA GLU A 177 26.55 -18.54 -4.03
C GLU A 177 26.20 -17.10 -3.67
N GLU A 178 26.02 -16.24 -4.67
CA GLU A 178 25.32 -14.98 -4.55
C GLU A 178 23.82 -15.27 -4.30
N GLY A 179 23.55 -16.01 -3.26
CA GLY A 179 22.24 -16.33 -2.76
C GLY A 179 22.14 -15.74 -1.36
N GLY A 180 21.24 -14.79 -1.19
CA GLY A 180 20.93 -14.26 0.13
C GLY A 180 20.73 -15.35 1.18
N PHE A 181 20.65 -14.98 2.41
CA PHE A 181 20.66 -15.69 3.70
C PHE A 181 19.86 -17.03 3.81
N MET A 182 19.31 -17.54 2.71
CA MET A 182 18.53 -18.78 2.64
C MET A 182 18.79 -19.54 1.35
N SER A 183 19.93 -20.24 1.23
CA SER A 183 20.07 -21.27 0.21
C SER A 183 19.52 -22.60 0.74
N TYR A 184 18.33 -22.97 0.31
CA TYR A 184 17.82 -24.32 0.50
C TYR A 184 18.50 -25.30 -0.46
N ALA A 185 18.76 -26.51 0.00
CA ALA A 185 19.34 -27.55 -0.82
C ALA A 185 18.55 -27.70 -2.15
N PRO A 186 19.21 -27.71 -3.33
CA PRO A 186 18.54 -27.61 -4.63
C PRO A 186 17.56 -28.74 -4.98
N HIS A 187 17.55 -29.81 -4.20
CA HIS A 187 16.62 -30.93 -4.38
C HIS A 187 15.30 -30.77 -3.62
N LYS A 188 15.15 -29.78 -2.72
CA LYS A 188 13.87 -29.42 -2.11
C LYS A 188 13.21 -28.34 -2.95
N LYS A 189 12.57 -28.73 -4.04
CA LYS A 189 11.59 -27.86 -4.69
C LYS A 189 10.48 -27.59 -3.68
N MET A 190 10.56 -26.49 -2.94
CA MET A 190 9.38 -25.98 -2.25
C MET A 190 8.32 -25.73 -3.30
N PRO A 191 7.10 -26.23 -3.13
CA PRO A 191 6.03 -25.87 -4.03
C PRO A 191 5.97 -24.36 -4.07
N LYS A 192 6.05 -23.75 -5.26
CA LYS A 192 5.81 -22.31 -5.49
C LYS A 192 4.33 -21.99 -5.27
N VAL A 193 3.80 -22.35 -4.15
CA VAL A 193 2.54 -21.81 -3.68
C VAL A 193 2.93 -20.55 -2.89
N THR A 194 3.23 -19.49 -3.60
CA THR A 194 3.01 -18.15 -3.05
C THR A 194 1.51 -18.10 -2.77
N LYS A 195 1.10 -18.33 -1.52
CA LYS A 195 -0.24 -18.00 -1.09
C LYS A 195 -0.37 -16.51 -1.32
N VAL A 196 -0.94 -16.14 -2.46
CA VAL A 196 -1.27 -14.75 -2.76
C VAL A 196 -2.16 -14.31 -1.60
N ASN A 197 -1.78 -13.23 -0.90
CA ASN A 197 -2.64 -12.68 0.13
C ASN A 197 -3.81 -11.98 -0.59
N PRO A 198 -5.03 -12.52 -0.56
CA PRO A 198 -6.16 -11.93 -1.28
C PRO A 198 -6.51 -10.54 -0.77
N LEU A 199 -6.14 -10.18 0.49
CA LEU A 199 -6.39 -8.86 1.06
C LEU A 199 -5.62 -7.73 0.37
N ILE A 200 -4.53 -8.03 -0.32
CA ILE A 200 -3.71 -7.07 -1.07
C ILE A 200 -3.73 -7.31 -2.58
N GLN A 201 -4.49 -8.28 -3.05
CA GLN A 201 -4.57 -8.62 -4.46
C GLN A 201 -5.36 -7.55 -5.23
N ARG A 202 -4.84 -7.15 -6.40
CA ARG A 202 -5.59 -6.31 -7.34
C ARG A 202 -6.80 -7.10 -7.85
N GLY A 203 -7.97 -6.47 -7.81
CA GLY A 203 -9.22 -7.06 -8.21
C GLY A 203 -9.99 -6.22 -9.22
N TRP A 204 -11.31 -6.26 -9.10
CA TRP A 204 -12.26 -5.61 -10.00
C TRP A 204 -12.25 -4.07 -9.89
N LEU A 205 -12.02 -3.50 -8.70
CA LEU A 205 -12.06 -2.05 -8.47
C LEU A 205 -11.03 -1.31 -9.34
N ASP A 206 -11.48 -0.20 -9.91
CA ASP A 206 -10.66 0.75 -10.67
C ASP A 206 -10.67 2.11 -9.94
N SER A 207 -9.48 2.66 -9.68
CA SER A 207 -9.32 3.95 -9.01
C SER A 207 -9.58 5.15 -9.93
N THR A 208 -9.61 4.93 -11.24
CA THR A 208 -9.73 5.99 -12.26
C THR A 208 -11.14 6.13 -12.84
N ALA A 209 -11.90 5.04 -12.91
CA ALA A 209 -13.21 5.00 -13.52
C ALA A 209 -14.27 4.41 -12.60
N TYR A 210 -15.53 4.85 -12.79
CA TYR A 210 -16.69 4.25 -12.14
C TYR A 210 -17.17 3.06 -12.96
N HIS A 211 -17.49 1.96 -12.29
CA HIS A 211 -18.05 0.75 -12.90
C HIS A 211 -19.34 0.35 -12.18
N PRO A 212 -20.35 -0.10 -12.93
CA PRO A 212 -21.65 -0.48 -12.35
C PRO A 212 -21.58 -1.87 -11.73
N LEU A 213 -22.32 -2.07 -10.62
CA LEU A 213 -22.66 -3.38 -10.08
C LEU A 213 -24.14 -3.45 -9.77
N PRO A 214 -24.82 -4.57 -10.07
CA PRO A 214 -26.23 -4.78 -9.75
C PRO A 214 -26.41 -5.07 -8.27
N LEU A 215 -27.47 -4.48 -7.69
CA LEU A 215 -27.93 -4.78 -6.34
C LEU A 215 -28.63 -6.14 -6.33
N THR A 216 -28.17 -7.07 -5.52
CA THR A 216 -28.74 -8.43 -5.41
C THR A 216 -29.49 -8.69 -4.13
N GLU A 217 -29.12 -8.00 -3.02
CA GLU A 217 -29.81 -8.11 -1.75
C GLU A 217 -29.93 -6.74 -1.10
N LYS A 218 -31.09 -6.46 -0.50
CA LYS A 218 -31.37 -5.27 0.32
C LYS A 218 -32.15 -5.65 1.56
N GLU A 219 -31.57 -5.42 2.71
CA GLU A 219 -32.14 -5.80 4.00
C GLU A 219 -32.10 -4.61 4.97
N LEU A 220 -33.20 -4.34 5.66
CA LEU A 220 -33.26 -3.34 6.73
C LEU A 220 -32.80 -4.01 8.03
N ILE A 221 -31.59 -3.70 8.49
CA ILE A 221 -30.95 -4.34 9.66
C ILE A 221 -31.12 -3.55 10.97
N ALA A 222 -31.39 -2.24 10.85
CA ALA A 222 -31.67 -1.35 11.98
C ALA A 222 -32.50 -0.15 11.48
N PRO A 223 -33.04 0.71 12.34
CA PRO A 223 -33.79 1.88 11.90
C PRO A 223 -32.97 2.74 10.90
N ASN A 224 -33.48 2.82 9.67
CA ASN A 224 -32.84 3.51 8.54
C ASN A 224 -31.45 3.00 8.16
N VAL A 225 -31.07 1.78 8.54
CA VAL A 225 -29.80 1.17 8.17
C VAL A 225 -30.04 -0.05 7.30
N TYR A 226 -29.51 0.00 6.09
CA TYR A 226 -29.64 -1.07 5.12
C TYR A 226 -28.32 -1.83 4.96
N ARG A 227 -28.43 -3.14 4.88
CA ARG A 227 -27.42 -4.01 4.32
C ARG A 227 -27.70 -4.14 2.82
N LEU A 228 -26.73 -3.74 1.98
CA LEU A 228 -26.82 -3.78 0.53
C LEU A 228 -25.74 -4.71 0.01
N VAL A 229 -26.11 -5.71 -0.81
CA VAL A 229 -25.18 -6.63 -1.44
C VAL A 229 -25.22 -6.45 -2.95
N PHE A 230 -24.06 -6.25 -3.54
CA PHE A 230 -23.88 -6.11 -4.98
C PHE A 230 -23.09 -7.28 -5.52
N SER A 231 -23.48 -7.79 -6.69
CA SER A 231 -22.81 -8.90 -7.34
C SER A 231 -21.63 -8.41 -8.19
N LEU A 232 -20.45 -9.00 -7.98
CA LEU A 232 -19.31 -8.83 -8.86
C LEU A 232 -19.51 -9.62 -10.17
N PRO A 233 -18.79 -9.32 -11.27
CA PRO A 233 -19.03 -9.92 -12.58
C PRO A 233 -19.02 -11.44 -12.63
N THR A 234 -18.27 -12.10 -11.75
CA THR A 234 -18.28 -13.57 -11.62
C THR A 234 -18.24 -13.96 -10.14
N PRO A 235 -18.74 -15.17 -9.78
CA PRO A 235 -18.70 -15.66 -8.40
C PRO A 235 -17.29 -15.80 -7.80
N THR A 236 -16.27 -15.79 -8.63
CA THR A 236 -14.85 -15.90 -8.20
C THR A 236 -14.10 -14.57 -8.28
N THR A 237 -14.76 -13.51 -8.73
CA THR A 237 -14.15 -12.18 -8.82
C THR A 237 -13.81 -11.65 -7.43
N ILE A 238 -12.60 -11.11 -7.29
CA ILE A 238 -12.14 -10.45 -6.08
C ILE A 238 -12.41 -8.94 -6.21
N LEU A 239 -12.94 -8.31 -5.17
CA LEU A 239 -13.20 -6.88 -5.15
C LEU A 239 -11.90 -6.06 -5.37
N GLY A 240 -10.82 -6.43 -4.70
CA GLY A 240 -9.52 -5.77 -4.83
C GLY A 240 -9.39 -4.50 -3.98
N LEU A 241 -10.14 -4.41 -2.89
CA LEU A 241 -10.03 -3.32 -1.93
C LEU A 241 -9.00 -3.67 -0.85
N PRO A 242 -7.88 -2.95 -0.75
CA PRO A 242 -6.94 -3.11 0.36
C PRO A 242 -7.60 -2.79 1.70
N THR A 243 -7.31 -3.56 2.74
CA THR A 243 -7.83 -3.35 4.09
C THR A 243 -7.48 -1.96 4.61
N GLY A 244 -8.47 -1.26 5.12
CA GLY A 244 -8.37 0.13 5.60
C GLY A 244 -8.74 1.18 4.55
N GLN A 245 -8.90 0.80 3.28
CA GLN A 245 -9.38 1.69 2.22
C GLN A 245 -10.89 1.58 2.02
N HIS A 246 -11.44 2.56 1.33
CA HIS A 246 -12.86 2.67 1.01
C HIS A 246 -13.07 2.81 -0.50
N LEU A 247 -14.33 2.80 -0.92
CA LEU A 247 -14.76 3.07 -2.28
C LEU A 247 -15.71 4.26 -2.32
N ALA A 248 -15.91 4.84 -3.49
CA ALA A 248 -16.88 5.88 -3.74
C ALA A 248 -18.07 5.31 -4.52
N ILE A 249 -19.27 5.71 -4.12
CA ILE A 249 -20.52 5.53 -4.86
C ILE A 249 -20.87 6.86 -5.52
N LYS A 250 -21.29 6.82 -6.79
CA LYS A 250 -21.75 7.96 -7.56
C LYS A 250 -23.17 7.73 -8.06
N ALA A 251 -24.00 8.76 -7.97
CA ALA A 251 -25.33 8.80 -8.61
C ALA A 251 -25.63 10.19 -9.15
N GLU A 252 -26.49 10.27 -10.16
CA GLU A 252 -27.09 11.52 -10.59
C GLU A 252 -28.41 11.73 -9.85
N ILE A 253 -28.55 12.87 -9.16
CA ILE A 253 -29.70 13.21 -8.34
C ILE A 253 -30.09 14.67 -8.68
N ASP A 254 -31.31 14.86 -9.12
CA ASP A 254 -31.83 16.18 -9.51
C ASP A 254 -30.91 16.89 -10.56
N GLY A 255 -30.33 16.12 -11.50
CA GLY A 255 -29.42 16.63 -12.54
C GLY A 255 -28.02 16.97 -12.04
N LYS A 256 -27.68 16.62 -10.79
CA LYS A 256 -26.35 16.81 -10.20
C LYS A 256 -25.70 15.46 -9.92
N SER A 257 -24.39 15.41 -10.16
CA SER A 257 -23.57 14.24 -9.79
C SER A 257 -23.22 14.30 -8.32
N VAL A 258 -23.66 13.32 -7.54
CA VAL A 258 -23.40 13.21 -6.10
C VAL A 258 -22.58 11.97 -5.84
N ASN A 259 -21.46 12.10 -5.14
CA ASN A 259 -20.65 10.96 -4.73
C ASN A 259 -20.37 10.99 -3.23
N ARG A 260 -20.22 9.79 -2.62
CA ARG A 260 -19.87 9.62 -1.21
C ARG A 260 -19.01 8.38 -1.03
N SER A 261 -18.17 8.43 -0.01
CA SER A 261 -17.26 7.34 0.37
C SER A 261 -17.93 6.36 1.32
N TYR A 262 -17.72 5.06 1.06
CA TYR A 262 -18.23 3.97 1.89
C TYR A 262 -17.15 2.90 2.08
N THR A 263 -17.10 2.33 3.28
CA THR A 263 -16.22 1.20 3.56
C THR A 263 -17.04 -0.08 3.59
N PRO A 264 -16.78 -1.05 2.70
CA PRO A 264 -17.44 -2.35 2.71
C PRO A 264 -17.14 -3.15 3.99
N ILE A 265 -18.10 -3.96 4.38
CA ILE A 265 -17.92 -4.98 5.42
C ILE A 265 -17.44 -6.32 4.83
N SER A 266 -17.62 -6.53 3.52
CA SER A 266 -17.00 -7.61 2.79
C SER A 266 -15.52 -7.30 2.53
N ASN A 267 -14.69 -8.34 2.42
CA ASN A 267 -13.29 -8.25 2.07
C ASN A 267 -12.95 -9.10 0.83
N ASN A 268 -11.69 -9.20 0.45
CA ASN A 268 -11.26 -9.94 -0.72
C ASN A 268 -11.37 -11.48 -0.59
N HIS A 269 -11.70 -12.00 0.59
CA HIS A 269 -12.07 -13.43 0.77
C HIS A 269 -13.53 -13.70 0.41
N ASP A 270 -14.38 -12.68 0.39
CA ASP A 270 -15.79 -12.77 0.00
C ASP A 270 -15.91 -12.66 -1.51
N LEU A 271 -15.61 -13.74 -2.21
CA LEU A 271 -15.60 -13.78 -3.66
C LEU A 271 -16.99 -13.47 -4.25
N GLY A 272 -17.00 -12.77 -5.37
CA GLY A 272 -18.21 -12.52 -6.16
C GLY A 272 -19.16 -11.47 -5.58
N LYS A 273 -18.88 -10.84 -4.44
CA LYS A 273 -19.77 -9.88 -3.80
C LYS A 273 -19.08 -8.66 -3.21
N LEU A 274 -19.81 -7.57 -3.18
CA LEU A 274 -19.54 -6.35 -2.43
C LEU A 274 -20.68 -6.11 -1.45
N GLU A 275 -20.40 -5.98 -0.15
CA GLU A 275 -21.39 -5.84 0.89
C GLU A 275 -21.17 -4.56 1.69
N LEU A 276 -22.20 -3.73 1.78
CA LEU A 276 -22.22 -2.44 2.45
C LEU A 276 -23.27 -2.39 3.54
N VAL A 277 -22.97 -1.70 4.64
CA VAL A 277 -23.92 -1.32 5.69
C VAL A 277 -23.99 0.21 5.70
N ILE A 278 -25.15 0.74 5.33
CA ILE A 278 -25.33 2.17 5.12
C ILE A 278 -26.56 2.68 5.91
N LYS A 279 -26.34 3.75 6.68
CA LYS A 279 -27.44 4.49 7.30
C LYS A 279 -27.99 5.50 6.30
N CYS A 280 -29.26 5.34 5.97
CA CYS A 280 -29.96 6.23 5.06
C CYS A 280 -30.65 7.34 5.84
N TYR A 281 -30.20 8.58 5.66
CA TYR A 281 -30.82 9.75 6.26
C TYR A 281 -31.91 10.28 5.33
N PRO A 282 -33.16 10.54 5.82
CA PRO A 282 -34.24 11.00 4.97
C PRO A 282 -33.90 12.23 4.13
N ASP A 283 -33.14 13.17 4.70
CA ASP A 283 -32.70 14.40 4.04
C ASP A 283 -31.39 14.23 3.25
N GLY A 284 -30.77 13.04 3.31
CA GLY A 284 -29.52 12.76 2.63
C GLY A 284 -29.69 12.66 1.12
N GLN A 285 -28.90 13.41 0.35
CA GLN A 285 -28.97 13.37 -1.11
C GLN A 285 -28.75 11.95 -1.63
N LEU A 286 -27.55 11.38 -1.41
CA LEU A 286 -27.24 10.04 -1.90
C LEU A 286 -27.96 8.96 -1.10
N THR A 287 -28.02 9.08 0.23
CA THR A 287 -28.57 8.03 1.11
C THR A 287 -30.09 8.00 1.08
N GLY A 288 -30.76 9.14 1.25
CA GLY A 288 -32.23 9.22 1.32
C GLY A 288 -32.90 9.18 -0.05
N LYS A 289 -32.41 9.98 -1.02
CA LYS A 289 -33.05 10.07 -2.33
C LYS A 289 -32.71 8.92 -3.28
N TYR A 290 -31.51 8.31 -3.14
CA TYR A 290 -31.05 7.28 -4.06
C TYR A 290 -30.93 5.90 -3.40
N LEU A 291 -30.02 5.70 -2.44
CA LEU A 291 -29.73 4.36 -1.91
C LEU A 291 -30.91 3.74 -1.15
N ALA A 292 -31.72 4.56 -0.44
CA ALA A 292 -32.91 4.08 0.24
C ALA A 292 -34.00 3.58 -0.72
N ASN A 293 -34.01 4.09 -1.97
CA ASN A 293 -35.01 3.79 -2.98
C ASN A 293 -34.56 2.77 -4.04
N LEU A 294 -33.34 2.24 -3.93
CA LEU A 294 -32.85 1.20 -4.83
C LEU A 294 -33.74 -0.05 -4.79
N GLU A 295 -33.98 -0.63 -5.95
CA GLU A 295 -34.63 -1.91 -6.12
C GLU A 295 -33.62 -3.00 -6.51
N LEU A 296 -34.00 -4.27 -6.32
CA LEU A 296 -33.13 -5.38 -6.72
C LEU A 296 -32.93 -5.36 -8.24
N GLY A 297 -31.68 -5.46 -8.67
CA GLY A 297 -31.28 -5.35 -10.06
C GLY A 297 -30.79 -3.96 -10.49
N ASP A 298 -31.01 -2.93 -9.70
CA ASP A 298 -30.48 -1.59 -9.98
C ASP A 298 -28.96 -1.58 -9.99
N GLU A 299 -28.40 -0.87 -10.97
CA GLU A 299 -26.96 -0.71 -11.12
C GLU A 299 -26.47 0.52 -10.37
N VAL A 300 -25.48 0.35 -9.51
CA VAL A 300 -24.84 1.40 -8.74
C VAL A 300 -23.39 1.55 -9.18
N GLN A 301 -22.95 2.80 -9.36
CA GLN A 301 -21.61 3.14 -9.85
C GLN A 301 -20.58 3.17 -8.71
N PHE A 302 -19.53 2.38 -8.83
CA PHE A 302 -18.45 2.26 -7.84
C PHE A 302 -17.10 2.64 -8.42
N ARG A 303 -16.27 3.32 -7.62
CA ARG A 303 -14.88 3.63 -7.92
C ARG A 303 -14.01 3.43 -6.69
N GLY A 304 -12.84 2.87 -6.84
CA GLY A 304 -11.86 2.66 -5.79
C GLY A 304 -10.70 1.77 -6.23
N PRO A 305 -9.76 1.50 -5.36
CA PRO A 305 -9.71 1.88 -3.94
C PRO A 305 -9.34 3.35 -3.70
N LYS A 306 -9.80 3.91 -2.57
CA LYS A 306 -9.48 5.24 -2.08
C LYS A 306 -9.10 5.21 -0.60
N GLY A 307 -8.41 6.24 -0.11
CA GLY A 307 -8.02 6.40 1.29
C GLY A 307 -6.54 6.10 1.56
N ALA A 308 -6.01 6.73 2.61
CA ALA A 308 -4.61 6.66 2.97
C ALA A 308 -4.24 5.42 3.81
N MET A 309 -5.20 4.85 4.55
CA MET A 309 -4.96 3.66 5.36
C MET A 309 -4.83 2.42 4.48
N ARG A 310 -3.75 1.68 4.70
CA ARG A 310 -3.52 0.34 4.12
C ARG A 310 -3.00 -0.56 5.21
N TYR A 311 -3.92 -1.20 5.91
CA TYR A 311 -3.55 -2.11 6.97
C TYR A 311 -2.80 -3.33 6.41
N GLN A 312 -1.69 -3.64 7.05
CA GLN A 312 -0.92 -4.86 6.83
C GLN A 312 -0.46 -5.39 8.18
N ARG A 313 -0.37 -6.70 8.30
CA ARG A 313 0.17 -7.36 9.49
C ARG A 313 1.54 -6.77 9.87
N GLY A 314 1.70 -6.40 11.14
CA GLY A 314 2.92 -5.77 11.65
C GLY A 314 2.96 -4.24 11.51
N LEU A 315 1.84 -3.59 11.12
CA LEU A 315 1.74 -2.14 11.13
C LEU A 315 2.03 -1.56 12.53
N CYS A 316 1.49 -2.19 13.56
CA CYS A 316 1.74 -1.90 14.97
C CYS A 316 1.33 -3.12 15.81
N LYS A 317 1.68 -3.15 17.09
CA LYS A 317 1.31 -4.26 17.99
C LYS A 317 -0.06 -4.08 18.62
N ARG A 318 -0.46 -2.83 18.88
CA ARG A 318 -1.70 -2.52 19.62
C ARG A 318 -2.48 -1.41 18.93
N ILE A 319 -3.77 -1.60 18.77
CA ILE A 319 -4.68 -0.63 18.16
C ILE A 319 -5.82 -0.33 19.13
N GLY A 320 -6.00 0.95 19.46
CA GLY A 320 -7.21 1.47 20.07
C GLY A 320 -8.17 1.96 18.98
N MET A 321 -9.39 1.51 18.97
CA MET A 321 -10.41 1.93 18.00
C MET A 321 -11.58 2.60 18.70
N LEU A 322 -11.99 3.78 18.20
CA LEU A 322 -13.22 4.44 18.58
C LEU A 322 -14.14 4.54 17.37
N ALA A 323 -15.28 3.87 17.45
CA ALA A 323 -16.32 3.90 16.43
C ALA A 323 -17.59 4.57 16.95
N GLY A 324 -18.26 5.37 16.12
CA GLY A 324 -19.59 5.93 16.40
C GLY A 324 -20.58 5.58 15.30
N GLY A 325 -21.66 4.85 15.63
CA GLY A 325 -22.69 4.45 14.66
C GLY A 325 -22.10 3.71 13.44
N THR A 326 -22.34 4.22 12.23
CA THR A 326 -21.81 3.66 10.98
C THR A 326 -20.29 3.76 10.83
N GLY A 327 -19.60 4.54 11.67
CA GLY A 327 -18.14 4.55 11.75
C GLY A 327 -17.53 3.21 12.17
N ILE A 328 -18.34 2.22 12.50
CA ILE A 328 -17.89 0.85 12.73
C ILE A 328 -17.36 0.16 11.47
N THR A 329 -17.80 0.54 10.26
CA THR A 329 -17.47 -0.19 9.04
C THR A 329 -15.98 -0.24 8.73
N PRO A 330 -15.17 0.85 8.80
CA PRO A 330 -13.73 0.76 8.61
C PRO A 330 -13.03 0.01 9.75
N MET A 331 -13.54 0.09 10.98
CA MET A 331 -13.02 -0.68 12.12
C MET A 331 -13.25 -2.17 11.91
N PHE A 332 -14.48 -2.55 11.54
CA PHE A 332 -14.84 -3.94 11.27
C PHE A 332 -13.97 -4.58 10.19
N GLN A 333 -13.68 -3.85 9.12
CA GLN A 333 -12.80 -4.31 8.04
C GLN A 333 -11.41 -4.70 8.57
N ILE A 334 -10.82 -3.89 9.45
CA ILE A 334 -9.49 -4.14 10.02
C ILE A 334 -9.55 -5.24 11.09
N ILE A 335 -10.56 -5.22 11.98
CA ILE A 335 -10.78 -6.26 12.99
C ILE A 335 -10.90 -7.62 12.31
N ARG A 336 -11.71 -7.71 11.27
CA ARG A 336 -11.91 -8.92 10.49
C ARG A 336 -10.60 -9.41 9.88
N ALA A 337 -9.81 -8.52 9.27
CA ALA A 337 -8.53 -8.87 8.67
C ALA A 337 -7.52 -9.42 9.69
N ILE A 338 -7.48 -8.85 10.91
CA ILE A 338 -6.63 -9.31 12.01
C ILE A 338 -7.11 -10.67 12.53
N CYS A 339 -8.39 -10.79 12.81
CA CYS A 339 -8.95 -12.02 13.39
C CYS A 339 -8.94 -13.22 12.42
N GLU A 340 -9.03 -12.98 11.12
CA GLU A 340 -9.00 -14.03 10.09
C GLU A 340 -7.58 -14.45 9.65
N ASP A 341 -6.51 -13.73 10.04
CA ASP A 341 -5.11 -14.14 9.80
C ASP A 341 -4.47 -14.69 11.08
N ASP A 342 -4.36 -16.00 11.19
CA ASP A 342 -3.77 -16.69 12.35
C ASP A 342 -2.32 -16.26 12.69
N ARG A 343 -1.66 -15.55 11.78
CA ARG A 343 -0.30 -15.03 11.96
C ARG A 343 -0.28 -13.59 12.43
N ASP A 344 -1.43 -12.93 12.47
CA ASP A 344 -1.53 -11.55 12.93
C ASP A 344 -1.77 -11.54 14.45
N LEU A 345 -0.79 -11.03 15.18
CA LEU A 345 -0.81 -10.96 16.64
C LEU A 345 -1.18 -9.56 17.15
N THR A 346 -1.69 -8.70 16.29
CA THR A 346 -2.10 -7.35 16.67
C THR A 346 -3.26 -7.41 17.65
N GLU A 347 -3.13 -6.69 18.77
CA GLU A 347 -4.19 -6.53 19.77
C GLU A 347 -5.05 -5.32 19.42
N VAL A 348 -6.36 -5.49 19.38
CA VAL A 348 -7.34 -4.45 19.08
C VAL A 348 -8.28 -4.25 20.24
N ASN A 349 -8.42 -3.03 20.73
CA ASN A 349 -9.39 -2.64 21.75
C ASN A 349 -10.40 -1.66 21.11
N LEU A 350 -11.64 -2.09 20.93
CA LEU A 350 -12.69 -1.27 20.35
C LEU A 350 -13.62 -0.70 21.44
N ILE A 351 -13.74 0.63 21.46
CA ILE A 351 -14.85 1.34 22.10
C ILE A 351 -15.87 1.68 21.00
N TYR A 352 -17.09 1.16 21.11
CA TYR A 352 -18.13 1.39 20.12
C TYR A 352 -19.32 2.14 20.72
N ALA A 353 -19.45 3.42 20.33
CA ALA A 353 -20.45 4.34 20.84
C ALA A 353 -21.69 4.38 19.94
N ASN A 354 -22.87 4.30 20.53
CA ASN A 354 -24.17 4.35 19.87
C ASN A 354 -25.19 5.13 20.72
N ARG A 355 -26.34 5.50 20.14
CA ARG A 355 -27.41 6.16 20.89
C ARG A 355 -28.15 5.20 21.80
N SER A 356 -28.45 4.02 21.29
CA SER A 356 -29.15 2.95 22.02
C SER A 356 -28.56 1.60 21.64
N GLU A 357 -28.93 0.57 22.37
CA GLU A 357 -28.54 -0.82 22.09
C GLU A 357 -29.00 -1.27 20.69
N GLN A 358 -30.16 -0.82 20.24
CA GLN A 358 -30.75 -1.17 18.94
C GLN A 358 -29.96 -0.52 17.74
N ASP A 359 -29.20 0.51 18.02
CA ASP A 359 -28.34 1.17 17.01
C ASP A 359 -26.99 0.45 16.81
N ILE A 360 -26.66 -0.58 17.60
CA ILE A 360 -25.40 -1.31 17.52
C ILE A 360 -25.40 -2.18 16.26
N LEU A 361 -24.68 -1.74 15.24
CA LEU A 361 -24.53 -2.47 13.99
C LEU A 361 -23.47 -3.56 14.12
N LEU A 362 -23.64 -4.67 13.38
CA LEU A 362 -22.69 -5.80 13.34
C LEU A 362 -22.43 -6.42 14.73
N ARG A 363 -23.37 -6.31 15.66
CA ARG A 363 -23.19 -6.75 17.05
C ARG A 363 -22.81 -8.22 17.15
N GLU A 364 -23.57 -9.08 16.50
CA GLU A 364 -23.35 -10.53 16.52
C GLU A 364 -21.96 -10.91 16.00
N GLN A 365 -21.54 -10.28 14.91
CA GLN A 365 -20.23 -10.51 14.29
C GLN A 365 -19.11 -10.04 15.22
N LEU A 366 -19.24 -8.84 15.80
CA LEU A 366 -18.24 -8.28 16.72
C LEU A 366 -18.11 -9.13 18.00
N GLU A 367 -19.22 -9.52 18.61
CA GLU A 367 -19.22 -10.39 19.79
C GLU A 367 -18.67 -11.78 19.48
N THR A 368 -18.93 -12.29 18.27
CA THR A 368 -18.36 -13.56 17.80
C THR A 368 -16.85 -13.47 17.67
N PHE A 369 -16.33 -12.39 17.09
CA PHE A 369 -14.88 -12.16 17.03
C PHE A 369 -14.29 -12.01 18.45
N ALA A 370 -14.91 -11.26 19.34
CA ALA A 370 -14.41 -11.09 20.71
C ALA A 370 -14.36 -12.41 21.48
N ARG A 371 -15.36 -13.29 21.31
CA ARG A 371 -15.36 -14.63 21.92
C ARG A 371 -14.33 -15.57 21.30
N ARG A 372 -14.18 -15.51 19.97
CA ARG A 372 -13.31 -16.44 19.24
C ARG A 372 -11.84 -16.06 19.31
N TYR A 373 -11.54 -14.75 19.37
CA TYR A 373 -10.18 -14.21 19.33
C TYR A 373 -9.90 -13.28 20.52
N PRO A 374 -10.05 -13.73 21.78
CA PRO A 374 -9.94 -12.87 22.96
C PRO A 374 -8.54 -12.27 23.18
N GLN A 375 -7.52 -12.85 22.57
CA GLN A 375 -6.15 -12.32 22.63
C GLN A 375 -5.96 -11.15 21.65
N ASN A 376 -6.66 -11.16 20.51
CA ASN A 376 -6.53 -10.17 19.47
C ASN A 376 -7.59 -9.06 19.55
N PHE A 377 -8.78 -9.36 20.06
CA PHE A 377 -9.90 -8.42 20.00
C PHE A 377 -10.65 -8.31 21.31
N LYS A 378 -10.73 -7.07 21.83
CA LYS A 378 -11.53 -6.70 23.00
C LYS A 378 -12.55 -5.66 22.60
N LEU A 379 -13.77 -5.84 23.07
CA LEU A 379 -14.94 -5.06 22.69
C LEU A 379 -15.56 -4.41 23.92
N TYR A 380 -15.84 -3.11 23.83
CA TYR A 380 -16.55 -2.35 24.85
C TYR A 380 -17.57 -1.41 24.21
N TYR A 381 -18.83 -1.57 24.60
CA TYR A 381 -19.91 -0.71 24.13
C TYR A 381 -20.14 0.50 25.04
N VAL A 382 -20.57 1.61 24.45
CA VAL A 382 -21.09 2.78 25.16
C VAL A 382 -22.39 3.20 24.49
N VAL A 383 -23.45 3.36 25.24
CA VAL A 383 -24.75 3.84 24.73
C VAL A 383 -25.24 5.06 25.51
N GLU A 384 -25.83 6.03 24.80
CA GLU A 384 -26.40 7.22 25.47
C GLU A 384 -27.67 6.84 26.29
N LYS A 385 -28.50 5.94 25.75
CA LYS A 385 -29.75 5.45 26.35
C LYS A 385 -29.61 3.96 26.61
N ALA A 386 -29.19 3.62 27.80
CA ALA A 386 -28.99 2.24 28.22
C ALA A 386 -30.31 1.60 28.70
N PRO A 387 -30.60 0.35 28.34
CA PRO A 387 -31.64 -0.43 28.98
C PRO A 387 -31.26 -0.78 30.43
N ALA A 388 -32.24 -1.26 31.23
CA ALA A 388 -32.04 -1.50 32.66
C ALA A 388 -30.97 -2.59 32.97
N ASP A 389 -30.79 -3.53 32.08
CA ASP A 389 -29.87 -4.67 32.19
C ASP A 389 -28.53 -4.45 31.49
N TRP A 390 -28.22 -3.19 31.10
CA TRP A 390 -27.02 -2.85 30.39
C TRP A 390 -25.77 -2.98 31.26
N THR A 391 -24.79 -3.75 30.82
CA THR A 391 -23.56 -4.08 31.59
C THR A 391 -22.31 -3.32 31.15
N TYR A 392 -22.41 -2.52 30.08
CA TYR A 392 -21.31 -1.73 29.54
C TYR A 392 -21.42 -0.24 29.89
N GLY A 393 -20.66 0.63 29.22
CA GLY A 393 -20.66 2.06 29.48
C GLY A 393 -21.94 2.78 29.06
N THR A 394 -22.28 3.85 29.79
CA THR A 394 -23.43 4.72 29.51
C THR A 394 -22.97 6.16 29.31
N GLY A 395 -23.70 6.92 28.49
CA GLY A 395 -23.40 8.31 28.17
C GLY A 395 -22.39 8.48 27.03
N TYR A 396 -21.43 9.38 27.22
CA TYR A 396 -20.41 9.68 26.22
C TYR A 396 -19.09 9.00 26.54
N VAL A 397 -18.25 8.84 25.50
CA VAL A 397 -16.90 8.33 25.67
C VAL A 397 -16.03 9.40 26.33
N THR A 398 -15.49 9.10 27.51
CA THR A 398 -14.67 10.01 28.31
C THR A 398 -13.17 9.73 28.15
N GLN A 399 -12.32 10.66 28.58
CA GLN A 399 -10.87 10.50 28.59
C GLN A 399 -10.44 9.33 29.50
N GLU A 400 -11.08 9.17 30.66
CA GLU A 400 -10.80 8.10 31.62
C GLU A 400 -11.09 6.73 31.00
N LEU A 401 -12.22 6.59 30.30
CA LEU A 401 -12.55 5.36 29.58
C LEU A 401 -11.53 5.03 28.48
N MET A 402 -11.10 6.05 27.74
CA MET A 402 -10.05 5.85 26.73
C MET A 402 -8.72 5.45 27.37
N ALA A 403 -8.35 6.07 28.50
CA ALA A 403 -7.13 5.73 29.24
C ALA A 403 -7.15 4.28 29.77
N GLU A 404 -8.35 3.81 30.20
CA GLU A 404 -8.54 2.43 30.70
C GLU A 404 -8.48 1.39 29.58
N LYS A 405 -9.10 1.67 28.43
CA LYS A 405 -9.34 0.67 27.39
C LYS A 405 -8.30 0.70 26.26
N PHE A 406 -7.71 1.85 25.97
CA PHE A 406 -6.78 2.00 24.86
C PHE A 406 -5.34 1.67 25.28
N PRO A 407 -4.48 1.31 24.29
CA PRO A 407 -3.06 1.17 24.57
C PRO A 407 -2.45 2.50 24.99
N THR A 408 -1.38 2.45 25.77
CA THR A 408 -0.58 3.63 26.09
C THR A 408 0.13 4.18 24.85
N PRO A 409 0.40 5.50 24.76
CA PRO A 409 1.17 6.07 23.67
C PRO A 409 2.55 5.42 23.52
N GLY A 410 2.94 5.16 22.28
CA GLY A 410 4.22 4.56 21.96
C GLY A 410 4.35 4.13 20.51
N PRO A 411 5.56 3.78 20.06
CA PRO A 411 5.83 3.49 18.64
C PRO A 411 5.07 2.25 18.11
N ASP A 412 4.69 1.34 19.00
CA ASP A 412 3.96 0.12 18.67
C ASP A 412 2.44 0.24 18.85
N SER A 413 1.93 1.46 19.13
CA SER A 413 0.50 1.71 19.34
C SER A 413 -0.06 2.69 18.32
N LYS A 414 -1.30 2.46 17.92
CA LYS A 414 -2.05 3.31 17.00
C LYS A 414 -3.49 3.47 17.49
N ILE A 415 -4.05 4.65 17.30
CA ILE A 415 -5.46 4.92 17.55
C ILE A 415 -6.16 5.17 16.22
N MET A 416 -7.33 4.60 16.05
CA MET A 416 -8.17 4.76 14.86
C MET A 416 -9.54 5.30 15.27
N LEU A 417 -9.96 6.38 14.64
CA LEU A 417 -11.20 7.10 14.97
C LEU A 417 -12.12 7.14 13.75
N CYS A 418 -13.40 6.82 13.93
CA CYS A 418 -14.44 7.03 12.93
C CYS A 418 -15.81 7.24 13.58
N GLY A 419 -16.49 8.33 13.22
CA GLY A 419 -17.82 8.62 13.76
C GLY A 419 -18.19 10.11 13.63
N PRO A 420 -19.22 10.55 14.35
CA PRO A 420 -19.68 11.93 14.29
C PRO A 420 -18.58 12.96 14.60
N PRO A 421 -18.54 14.10 13.87
CA PRO A 421 -17.45 15.09 14.01
C PRO A 421 -17.22 15.57 15.45
N GLY A 422 -18.28 15.77 16.23
CA GLY A 422 -18.18 16.19 17.64
C GLY A 422 -17.47 15.15 18.51
N MET A 423 -17.79 13.86 18.31
CA MET A 423 -17.12 12.75 19.01
C MET A 423 -15.63 12.68 18.65
N ILE A 424 -15.31 12.77 17.36
CA ILE A 424 -13.92 12.70 16.87
C ILE A 424 -13.11 13.88 17.42
N LYS A 425 -13.67 15.11 17.45
CA LYS A 425 -13.02 16.28 18.00
C LYS A 425 -12.73 16.10 19.50
N ALA A 426 -13.71 15.66 20.28
CA ALA A 426 -13.53 15.39 21.71
C ALA A 426 -12.48 14.31 21.96
N ALA A 427 -12.54 13.21 21.19
CA ALA A 427 -11.57 12.12 21.28
C ALA A 427 -10.14 12.56 20.98
N LYS A 428 -9.92 13.38 19.94
CA LYS A 428 -8.60 13.95 19.63
C LYS A 428 -8.04 14.76 20.80
N THR A 429 -8.88 15.64 21.40
CA THR A 429 -8.45 16.44 22.56
C THR A 429 -8.06 15.56 23.73
N SER A 430 -8.89 14.58 24.08
CA SER A 430 -8.62 13.64 25.17
C SER A 430 -7.36 12.80 24.93
N LEU A 431 -7.16 12.30 23.70
CA LEU A 431 -5.97 11.53 23.34
C LEU A 431 -4.70 12.39 23.40
N GLY A 432 -4.78 13.67 23.03
CA GLY A 432 -3.67 14.60 23.22
C GLY A 432 -3.28 14.77 24.69
N ASN A 433 -4.28 14.91 25.59
CA ASN A 433 -4.05 14.95 27.04
C ASN A 433 -3.44 13.64 27.59
N LEU A 434 -3.71 12.51 26.93
CA LEU A 434 -3.13 11.20 27.26
C LEU A 434 -1.73 10.99 26.67
N GLY A 435 -1.20 11.96 25.91
CA GLY A 435 0.16 11.93 25.37
C GLY A 435 0.30 11.34 23.97
N PHE A 436 -0.80 11.19 23.23
CA PHE A 436 -0.71 10.84 21.80
C PHE A 436 -0.42 12.08 20.96
N ASP A 437 0.45 11.92 19.97
CA ASP A 437 0.70 12.97 18.98
C ASP A 437 -0.58 13.29 18.21
N GLN A 438 -0.89 14.58 18.08
CA GLN A 438 -2.06 15.01 17.32
C GLN A 438 -1.86 14.69 15.84
N PRO A 439 -2.89 14.18 15.16
CA PRO A 439 -2.81 13.93 13.73
C PRO A 439 -2.65 15.27 13.01
N GLY A 440 -1.89 15.25 11.91
CA GLY A 440 -1.85 16.36 10.97
C GLY A 440 -3.21 16.60 10.33
N ALA A 441 -3.29 17.65 9.56
CA ALA A 441 -4.50 18.04 8.84
C ALA A 441 -4.98 16.96 7.86
N SER A 442 -4.06 16.25 7.23
CA SER A 442 -4.34 15.10 6.38
C SER A 442 -3.89 13.82 7.11
N ALA A 443 -4.83 12.88 7.29
CA ALA A 443 -4.54 11.61 7.94
C ALA A 443 -3.49 10.81 7.14
N LYS A 444 -2.35 10.51 7.77
CA LYS A 444 -1.28 9.70 7.20
C LYS A 444 -1.23 8.35 7.90
N MET A 445 -0.85 7.31 7.17
CA MET A 445 -0.70 5.97 7.74
C MET A 445 0.35 5.93 8.87
N SER A 446 1.32 6.87 8.87
CA SER A 446 2.34 7.01 9.91
C SER A 446 1.83 7.65 11.21
N ASP A 447 0.71 8.37 11.19
CA ASP A 447 0.22 9.09 12.36
C ASP A 447 -0.20 8.14 13.48
N HIS A 448 0.07 8.51 14.74
CA HIS A 448 -0.38 7.74 15.89
C HIS A 448 -1.90 7.72 16.02
N ILE A 449 -2.57 8.82 15.67
CA ILE A 449 -4.03 8.92 15.59
C ILE A 449 -4.43 9.01 14.11
N PHE A 450 -5.17 8.03 13.64
CA PHE A 450 -5.72 8.01 12.28
C PHE A 450 -7.23 8.21 12.30
N CYS A 451 -7.73 9.17 11.53
CA CYS A 451 -9.16 9.45 11.35
C CYS A 451 -9.60 8.99 9.95
N PHE A 452 -10.66 8.18 9.89
CA PHE A 452 -11.26 7.74 8.63
C PHE A 452 -12.23 8.78 8.09
#